data_2152a9800deeaaad6991dc71f7e95d76
#
_entry.id   2152a9800deeaaad6991dc71f7e95d76
#
_cell.length_a   1.000
_cell.length_b   1.000
_cell.length_c   1.000
_cell.angle_alpha   90.00
_cell.angle_beta   90.00
_cell.angle_gamma   90.00
#
_symmetry.space_group_name_H-M   'P 1'
#
loop_
_entity.id
_entity.type
_entity.pdbx_description
1 polymer ?
#
loop_
_entity_poly.entity_id
_entity_poly.type
_entity_poly.pdbx_seq_one_letter_code
_entity_poly.pdbx_strand_id
1 'polypeptide(L)'
;MAERVEIVRLSADSPHLERVAAWQHAEWSHLSPGETQASRLAALRGECGRAGVPSVFVAIAAGRPVGTASLVAHDLDPRPDLAPWLASVYVRPEWRGRGIASSLVRRVEAEASANDIERLYLFTPDRQALYRRLGWADHETLRHHGETVTLMTRRLIPPPA
;
A
#
# COMPACT_ATOMS: atom_id res chain seq x y z
N MET A 1 -20.22 -10.31 -18.02
CA MET A 1 -20.03 -8.93 -17.53
C MET A 1 -18.88 -8.88 -16.54
N ALA A 2 -18.09 -7.82 -16.62
CA ALA A 2 -17.05 -7.62 -15.64
C ALA A 2 -17.69 -7.31 -14.28
N GLU A 3 -17.16 -7.91 -13.21
CA GLU A 3 -17.62 -7.61 -11.86
C GLU A 3 -17.18 -6.19 -11.47
N ARG A 4 -18.08 -5.48 -10.81
CA ARG A 4 -17.77 -4.13 -10.31
C ARG A 4 -16.84 -4.23 -9.13
N VAL A 5 -15.77 -3.41 -9.15
CA VAL A 5 -14.81 -3.30 -8.07
C VAL A 5 -14.95 -1.92 -7.44
N GLU A 6 -15.11 -1.87 -6.12
CA GLU A 6 -15.15 -0.62 -5.36
C GLU A 6 -13.92 -0.55 -4.46
N ILE A 7 -13.34 0.64 -4.36
CA ILE A 7 -12.25 0.91 -3.42
C ILE A 7 -12.87 1.60 -2.21
N VAL A 8 -12.73 1.00 -1.04
CA VAL A 8 -13.28 1.55 0.21
C VAL A 8 -12.20 1.59 1.28
N ARG A 9 -12.37 2.47 2.26
CA ARG A 9 -11.50 2.51 3.45
C ARG A 9 -11.77 1.29 4.31
N LEU A 10 -10.69 0.64 4.77
CA LEU A 10 -10.79 -0.46 5.71
C LEU A 10 -10.86 0.11 7.13
N SER A 11 -11.93 -0.18 7.84
CA SER A 11 -12.08 0.26 9.23
C SER A 11 -11.51 -0.76 10.22
N ALA A 12 -11.20 -0.31 11.42
CA ALA A 12 -10.59 -1.15 12.45
C ALA A 12 -11.51 -2.29 12.94
N ASP A 13 -12.80 -2.19 12.67
CA ASP A 13 -13.79 -3.21 13.02
C ASP A 13 -14.33 -3.97 11.80
N SER A 14 -13.68 -3.83 10.64
CA SER A 14 -14.13 -4.48 9.41
C SER A 14 -14.07 -6.01 9.52
N PRO A 15 -15.07 -6.71 8.95
CA PRO A 15 -15.02 -8.18 8.86
C PRO A 15 -13.93 -8.68 7.89
N HIS A 16 -13.30 -7.79 7.12
CA HIS A 16 -12.27 -8.16 6.14
C HIS A 16 -10.85 -8.10 6.72
N LEU A 17 -10.66 -7.62 7.95
CA LEU A 17 -9.33 -7.44 8.55
C LEU A 17 -8.51 -8.73 8.58
N GLU A 18 -9.10 -9.82 9.03
CA GLU A 18 -8.36 -11.08 9.14
C GLU A 18 -7.87 -11.58 7.79
N ARG A 19 -8.68 -11.45 6.75
CA ARG A 19 -8.30 -11.88 5.41
C ARG A 19 -7.16 -11.02 4.85
N VAL A 20 -7.27 -9.71 5.00
CA VAL A 20 -6.23 -8.79 4.55
C VAL A 20 -4.93 -9.03 5.30
N ALA A 21 -4.98 -9.20 6.61
CA ALA A 21 -3.80 -9.52 7.41
C ALA A 21 -3.17 -10.85 6.99
N ALA A 22 -3.98 -11.85 6.66
CA ALA A 22 -3.49 -13.13 6.18
C ALA A 22 -2.74 -12.98 4.85
N TRP A 23 -3.24 -12.17 3.92
CA TRP A 23 -2.51 -11.88 2.68
C TRP A 23 -1.17 -11.23 2.94
N GLN A 24 -1.15 -10.21 3.80
CA GLN A 24 0.06 -9.47 4.11
C GLN A 24 1.09 -10.37 4.77
N HIS A 25 0.65 -11.21 5.71
CA HIS A 25 1.54 -12.16 6.37
C HIS A 25 2.10 -13.19 5.39
N ALA A 26 1.25 -13.77 4.55
CA ALA A 26 1.69 -14.75 3.56
C ALA A 26 2.69 -14.16 2.56
N GLU A 27 2.49 -12.91 2.15
CA GLU A 27 3.33 -12.27 1.13
C GLU A 27 4.66 -11.76 1.68
N TRP A 28 4.67 -11.20 2.89
CA TRP A 28 5.83 -10.45 3.39
C TRP A 28 6.41 -10.93 4.72
N SER A 29 5.90 -12.01 5.34
CA SER A 29 6.40 -12.46 6.65
C SER A 29 7.87 -12.85 6.62
N HIS A 30 8.40 -13.29 5.47
CA HIS A 30 9.81 -13.61 5.33
C HIS A 30 10.72 -12.40 5.52
N LEU A 31 10.18 -11.18 5.40
CA LEU A 31 10.91 -9.93 5.64
C LEU A 31 10.78 -9.45 7.08
N SER A 32 9.98 -10.11 7.91
CA SER A 32 9.71 -9.70 9.29
C SER A 32 9.85 -10.91 10.22
N PRO A 33 11.08 -11.32 10.57
CA PRO A 33 11.30 -12.46 11.46
C PRO A 33 10.55 -12.27 12.78
N GLY A 34 9.85 -13.32 13.21
CA GLY A 34 9.06 -13.28 14.43
C GLY A 34 7.62 -12.78 14.26
N GLU A 35 7.26 -12.28 13.07
CA GLU A 35 5.87 -11.91 12.83
C GLU A 35 4.99 -13.16 12.79
N THR A 36 3.83 -13.08 13.46
CA THR A 36 2.77 -14.08 13.37
C THR A 36 1.57 -13.47 12.66
N GLN A 37 0.64 -14.33 12.21
CA GLN A 37 -0.60 -13.80 11.64
C GLN A 37 -1.36 -12.94 12.65
N ALA A 38 -1.36 -13.31 13.92
CA ALA A 38 -1.99 -12.55 14.98
C ALA A 38 -1.33 -11.18 15.19
N SER A 39 0.02 -11.11 15.16
CA SER A 39 0.72 -9.83 15.30
C SER A 39 0.52 -8.95 14.07
N ARG A 40 0.44 -9.55 12.87
CA ARG A 40 0.13 -8.79 11.66
C ARG A 40 -1.29 -8.21 11.72
N LEU A 41 -2.26 -9.00 12.19
CA LEU A 41 -3.63 -8.54 12.35
C LEU A 41 -3.72 -7.36 13.32
N ALA A 42 -3.04 -7.45 14.47
CA ALA A 42 -3.01 -6.36 15.44
C ALA A 42 -2.40 -5.08 14.85
N ALA A 43 -1.29 -5.23 14.10
CA ALA A 43 -0.65 -4.10 13.44
C ALA A 43 -1.56 -3.48 12.36
N LEU A 44 -2.21 -4.31 11.56
CA LEU A 44 -3.14 -3.83 10.54
C LEU A 44 -4.28 -3.03 11.17
N ARG A 45 -4.84 -3.54 12.28
CA ARG A 45 -5.92 -2.82 12.97
C ARG A 45 -5.49 -1.42 13.39
N GLY A 46 -4.25 -1.28 13.88
CA GLY A 46 -3.68 0.02 14.23
C GLY A 46 -3.44 0.93 13.04
N GLU A 47 -3.28 0.37 11.84
CA GLU A 47 -3.08 1.14 10.60
C GLU A 47 -4.40 1.63 10.00
N CYS A 48 -5.54 1.14 10.46
CA CYS A 48 -6.86 1.50 9.94
C CYS A 48 -7.37 2.80 10.56
N GLY A 49 -6.74 3.92 10.19
CA GLY A 49 -7.16 5.24 10.62
C GLY A 49 -8.39 5.74 9.87
N ARG A 50 -8.96 6.83 10.35
CA ARG A 50 -10.17 7.43 9.79
C ARG A 50 -9.87 8.41 8.66
N ALA A 51 -8.67 8.98 8.63
CA ALA A 51 -8.23 9.92 7.62
C ALA A 51 -6.71 10.07 7.65
N GLY A 52 -6.10 10.37 6.51
CA GLY A 52 -4.68 10.64 6.41
C GLY A 52 -3.80 9.46 6.77
N VAL A 53 -2.75 9.73 7.54
CA VAL A 53 -1.78 8.72 7.97
C VAL A 53 -2.10 8.29 9.40
N PRO A 54 -2.30 6.99 9.67
CA PRO A 54 -2.36 5.89 8.71
C PRO A 54 -3.77 5.69 8.12
N SER A 55 -3.81 5.07 6.96
CA SER A 55 -5.07 4.64 6.34
C SER A 55 -4.83 3.36 5.56
N VAL A 56 -5.84 2.51 5.48
CA VAL A 56 -5.81 1.30 4.67
C VAL A 56 -7.03 1.28 3.76
N PHE A 57 -6.84 0.88 2.52
CA PHE A 57 -7.92 0.76 1.54
C PHE A 57 -8.00 -0.66 1.03
N VAL A 58 -9.20 -1.08 0.68
CA VAL A 58 -9.44 -2.40 0.09
C VAL A 58 -10.28 -2.27 -1.16
N ALA A 59 -10.01 -3.14 -2.11
CA ALA A 59 -10.83 -3.31 -3.29
C ALA A 59 -11.83 -4.43 -2.99
N ILE A 60 -13.10 -4.15 -3.20
CA ILE A 60 -14.20 -5.09 -2.92
C ILE A 60 -14.88 -5.45 -4.23
N ALA A 61 -15.03 -6.73 -4.48
CA ALA A 61 -15.80 -7.27 -5.62
C ALA A 61 -16.77 -8.32 -5.11
N ALA A 62 -18.05 -8.19 -5.44
CA ALA A 62 -19.10 -9.10 -4.97
C ALA A 62 -19.08 -9.33 -3.46
N GLY A 63 -18.85 -8.26 -2.68
CA GLY A 63 -18.80 -8.31 -1.23
C GLY A 63 -17.52 -8.91 -0.63
N ARG A 64 -16.52 -9.23 -1.45
CA ARG A 64 -15.29 -9.87 -1.00
C ARG A 64 -14.08 -8.98 -1.26
N PRO A 65 -13.11 -8.92 -0.34
CA PRO A 65 -11.88 -8.19 -0.59
C PRO A 65 -11.02 -8.92 -1.62
N VAL A 66 -10.51 -8.16 -2.59
CA VAL A 66 -9.68 -8.72 -3.67
C VAL A 66 -8.33 -8.01 -3.80
N GLY A 67 -8.11 -6.92 -3.07
CA GLY A 67 -6.85 -6.21 -3.06
C GLY A 67 -6.80 -5.20 -1.92
N THR A 68 -5.61 -4.67 -1.65
CA THR A 68 -5.39 -3.70 -0.58
C THR A 68 -4.19 -2.81 -0.88
N ALA A 69 -4.17 -1.63 -0.26
CA ALA A 69 -3.02 -0.73 -0.21
C ALA A 69 -3.13 0.14 1.03
N SER A 70 -1.98 0.55 1.55
CA SER A 70 -1.90 1.32 2.80
C SER A 70 -1.15 2.62 2.61
N LEU A 71 -1.50 3.61 3.42
CA LEU A 71 -0.77 4.86 3.60
C LEU A 71 -0.26 4.86 5.05
N VAL A 72 1.05 4.78 5.22
CA VAL A 72 1.66 4.67 6.54
C VAL A 72 2.81 5.66 6.72
N ALA A 73 3.15 5.97 7.97
CA ALA A 73 4.19 6.95 8.25
C ALA A 73 5.59 6.44 7.85
N HIS A 74 5.88 5.18 8.14
CA HIS A 74 7.19 4.57 7.89
C HIS A 74 7.03 3.16 7.34
N ASP A 75 7.91 2.76 6.42
CA ASP A 75 7.85 1.43 5.80
C ASP A 75 9.24 0.83 5.48
N LEU A 76 10.29 1.63 5.43
CA LEU A 76 11.62 1.18 5.06
C LEU A 76 12.62 1.58 6.14
N ASP A 77 13.08 0.61 6.93
CA ASP A 77 13.95 0.84 8.08
C ASP A 77 15.24 1.62 7.75
N PRO A 78 15.94 1.33 6.63
CA PRO A 78 17.14 2.10 6.28
C PRO A 78 16.88 3.57 5.97
N ARG A 79 15.64 3.97 5.78
CA ARG A 79 15.29 5.36 5.47
C ARG A 79 14.19 5.88 6.41
N PRO A 80 14.50 5.98 7.73
CA PRO A 80 13.54 6.53 8.70
C PRO A 80 13.29 8.03 8.51
N ASP A 81 14.12 8.70 7.74
CA ASP A 81 14.01 10.12 7.40
C ASP A 81 12.93 10.42 6.37
N LEU A 82 12.44 9.41 5.66
CA LEU A 82 11.41 9.59 4.62
C LEU A 82 10.03 9.17 5.14
N ALA A 83 9.02 9.98 4.85
CA ALA A 83 7.64 9.75 5.25
C ALA A 83 6.72 10.66 4.46
N PRO A 84 5.43 10.30 4.23
CA PRO A 84 4.85 8.98 4.45
C PRO A 84 5.00 8.06 3.24
N TRP A 85 4.50 6.84 3.38
CA TRP A 85 4.72 5.78 2.41
C TRP A 85 3.41 5.18 1.88
N LEU A 86 3.40 4.88 0.58
CA LEU A 86 2.49 3.89 0.01
C LEU A 86 3.09 2.52 0.30
N ALA A 87 2.33 1.65 0.94
CA ALA A 87 2.84 0.36 1.42
C ALA A 87 1.82 -0.76 1.19
N SER A 88 2.31 -1.99 1.21
CA SER A 88 1.49 -3.20 1.26
C SER A 88 0.46 -3.29 0.12
N VAL A 89 0.87 -2.91 -1.08
CA VAL A 89 0.02 -3.03 -2.27
C VAL A 89 -0.06 -4.50 -2.66
N TYR A 90 -1.26 -5.06 -2.64
CA TYR A 90 -1.50 -6.46 -2.95
C TYR A 90 -2.83 -6.63 -3.68
N VAL A 91 -2.83 -7.47 -4.71
CA VAL A 91 -4.04 -7.88 -5.42
C VAL A 91 -4.02 -9.40 -5.51
N ARG A 92 -5.13 -10.06 -5.20
CA ARG A 92 -5.23 -11.51 -5.30
C ARG A 92 -4.86 -11.95 -6.72
N PRO A 93 -4.10 -13.07 -6.86
CA PRO A 93 -3.59 -13.48 -8.18
C PRO A 93 -4.66 -13.56 -9.26
N GLU A 94 -5.83 -14.10 -8.96
CA GLU A 94 -6.92 -14.26 -9.92
C GLU A 94 -7.58 -12.93 -10.32
N TRP A 95 -7.25 -11.84 -9.62
CA TRP A 95 -7.79 -10.51 -9.89
C TRP A 95 -6.75 -9.56 -10.52
N ARG A 96 -5.54 -10.05 -10.78
CA ARG A 96 -4.48 -9.24 -11.39
C ARG A 96 -4.75 -8.99 -12.87
N GLY A 97 -4.11 -7.94 -13.41
CA GLY A 97 -4.26 -7.57 -14.81
C GLY A 97 -5.56 -6.85 -15.13
N ARG A 98 -6.27 -6.35 -14.13
CA ARG A 98 -7.56 -5.65 -14.28
C ARG A 98 -7.52 -4.19 -13.84
N GLY A 99 -6.33 -3.66 -13.52
CA GLY A 99 -6.16 -2.27 -13.08
C GLY A 99 -6.49 -2.01 -11.62
N ILE A 100 -6.69 -3.04 -10.80
CA ILE A 100 -7.06 -2.89 -9.40
C ILE A 100 -5.91 -2.26 -8.60
N ALA A 101 -4.68 -2.73 -8.81
CA ALA A 101 -3.52 -2.14 -8.13
C ALA A 101 -3.40 -0.65 -8.44
N SER A 102 -3.56 -0.26 -9.71
CA SER A 102 -3.53 1.15 -10.11
C SER A 102 -4.61 1.96 -9.40
N SER A 103 -5.83 1.44 -9.31
CA SER A 103 -6.94 2.11 -8.62
C SER A 103 -6.65 2.29 -7.13
N LEU A 104 -6.07 1.26 -6.48
CA LEU A 104 -5.68 1.34 -5.08
C LEU A 104 -4.59 2.39 -4.86
N VAL A 105 -3.57 2.41 -5.72
CA VAL A 105 -2.50 3.40 -5.65
C VAL A 105 -3.07 4.82 -5.79
N ARG A 106 -3.95 5.03 -6.77
CA ARG A 106 -4.60 6.34 -6.95
C ARG A 106 -5.44 6.75 -5.74
N ARG A 107 -6.09 5.80 -5.09
CA ARG A 107 -6.87 6.10 -3.88
C ARG A 107 -5.96 6.56 -2.73
N VAL A 108 -4.81 5.89 -2.55
CA VAL A 108 -3.83 6.31 -1.54
C VAL A 108 -3.27 7.70 -1.85
N GLU A 109 -2.94 7.97 -3.12
CA GLU A 109 -2.47 9.29 -3.54
C GLU A 109 -3.53 10.37 -3.25
N ALA A 110 -4.80 10.09 -3.53
CA ALA A 110 -5.89 11.03 -3.29
C ALA A 110 -6.06 11.32 -1.80
N GLU A 111 -5.95 10.29 -0.94
CA GLU A 111 -6.02 10.48 0.51
C GLU A 111 -4.87 11.36 1.01
N ALA A 112 -3.66 11.08 0.56
CA ALA A 112 -2.49 11.86 0.93
C ALA A 112 -2.65 13.32 0.49
N SER A 113 -3.04 13.54 -0.74
CA SER A 113 -3.25 14.88 -1.28
C SER A 113 -4.33 15.66 -0.52
N ALA A 114 -5.42 14.99 -0.16
CA ALA A 114 -6.51 15.60 0.60
C ALA A 114 -6.08 16.00 2.02
N ASN A 115 -4.99 15.45 2.52
CA ASN A 115 -4.43 15.75 3.84
C ASN A 115 -3.14 16.57 3.74
N ASP A 116 -2.96 17.31 2.66
CA ASP A 116 -1.85 18.24 2.44
C ASP A 116 -0.47 17.59 2.41
N ILE A 117 -0.40 16.32 2.06
CA ILE A 117 0.87 15.61 1.88
C ILE A 117 1.37 15.88 0.46
N GLU A 118 2.55 16.45 0.35
CA GLU A 118 3.11 16.86 -0.94
C GLU A 118 3.81 15.75 -1.68
N ARG A 119 4.32 14.74 -0.98
CA ARG A 119 5.15 13.69 -1.57
C ARG A 119 4.98 12.38 -0.84
N LEU A 120 4.94 11.31 -1.62
CA LEU A 120 4.91 9.94 -1.13
C LEU A 120 6.16 9.18 -1.56
N TYR A 121 6.45 8.13 -0.82
CA TYR A 121 7.53 7.18 -1.10
C TYR A 121 6.97 5.76 -1.15
N LEU A 122 7.63 4.90 -1.90
CA LEU A 122 7.41 3.45 -1.88
C LEU A 122 8.75 2.76 -2.15
N PHE A 123 8.83 1.48 -1.85
CA PHE A 123 9.91 0.66 -2.37
C PHE A 123 9.35 -0.62 -2.96
N THR A 124 10.04 -1.13 -3.96
CA THR A 124 9.62 -2.36 -4.64
C THR A 124 10.84 -3.11 -5.17
N PRO A 125 10.86 -4.45 -5.05
CA PRO A 125 11.91 -5.24 -5.67
C PRO A 125 11.68 -5.48 -7.17
N ASP A 126 10.43 -5.49 -7.65
CA ASP A 126 10.10 -6.01 -8.97
C ASP A 126 8.94 -5.32 -9.70
N ARG A 127 8.35 -4.25 -9.16
CA ARG A 127 7.19 -3.58 -9.76
C ARG A 127 7.49 -2.17 -10.26
N GLN A 128 8.73 -1.87 -10.56
CA GLN A 128 9.15 -0.54 -10.99
C GLN A 128 8.37 -0.05 -12.21
N ALA A 129 8.16 -0.93 -13.19
CA ALA A 129 7.45 -0.54 -14.43
C ALA A 129 6.01 -0.09 -14.16
N LEU A 130 5.31 -0.75 -13.23
CA LEU A 130 3.96 -0.35 -12.85
C LEU A 130 3.95 1.07 -12.30
N TYR A 131 4.83 1.34 -11.33
CA TYR A 131 4.85 2.63 -10.67
C TYR A 131 5.34 3.75 -11.57
N ARG A 132 6.30 3.48 -12.46
CA ARG A 132 6.74 4.47 -13.46
C ARG A 132 5.58 4.87 -14.37
N ARG A 133 4.76 3.90 -14.81
CA ARG A 133 3.57 4.21 -15.62
C ARG A 133 2.57 5.08 -14.87
N LEU A 134 2.51 4.97 -13.54
CA LEU A 134 1.63 5.77 -12.70
C LEU A 134 2.23 7.14 -12.36
N GLY A 135 3.44 7.44 -12.82
CA GLY A 135 4.08 8.74 -12.62
C GLY A 135 5.06 8.79 -11.46
N TRP A 136 5.41 7.65 -10.90
CA TRP A 136 6.45 7.58 -9.85
C TRP A 136 7.83 7.56 -10.48
N ALA A 137 8.79 8.20 -9.82
CA ALA A 137 10.18 8.28 -10.27
C ALA A 137 11.09 7.48 -9.35
N ASP A 138 12.12 6.88 -9.93
CA ASP A 138 13.17 6.21 -9.17
C ASP A 138 13.90 7.27 -8.32
N HIS A 139 14.14 6.96 -7.06
CA HIS A 139 14.85 7.86 -6.14
C HIS A 139 16.18 7.28 -5.71
N GLU A 140 16.22 6.00 -5.35
CA GLU A 140 17.41 5.33 -4.83
C GLU A 140 17.28 3.82 -5.00
N THR A 141 18.40 3.14 -5.19
CA THR A 141 18.45 1.67 -5.15
C THR A 141 19.22 1.27 -3.91
N LEU A 142 18.68 0.34 -3.13
CA LEU A 142 19.33 -0.13 -1.90
C LEU A 142 18.97 -1.58 -1.61
N ARG A 143 19.66 -2.17 -0.63
CA ARG A 143 19.35 -3.51 -0.18
C ARG A 143 18.53 -3.43 1.11
N HIS A 144 17.51 -4.29 1.19
CA HIS A 144 16.62 -4.38 2.34
C HIS A 144 16.26 -5.85 2.54
N HIS A 145 16.60 -6.39 3.69
CA HIS A 145 16.36 -7.81 4.03
C HIS A 145 16.86 -8.77 2.95
N GLY A 146 18.06 -8.51 2.41
CA GLY A 146 18.67 -9.37 1.39
C GLY A 146 18.17 -9.18 -0.03
N GLU A 147 17.20 -8.29 -0.25
CA GLU A 147 16.69 -7.97 -1.57
C GLU A 147 17.20 -6.61 -2.04
N THR A 148 17.44 -6.49 -3.34
CA THR A 148 17.68 -5.19 -3.96
C THR A 148 16.32 -4.56 -4.26
N VAL A 149 16.06 -3.38 -3.72
CA VAL A 149 14.80 -2.67 -3.92
C VAL A 149 15.06 -1.30 -4.53
N THR A 150 14.09 -0.80 -5.30
CA THR A 150 14.09 0.56 -5.80
C THR A 150 13.15 1.38 -4.92
N LEU A 151 13.70 2.41 -4.27
CA LEU A 151 12.92 3.42 -3.58
C LEU A 151 12.42 4.41 -4.63
N MET A 152 11.12 4.63 -4.67
CA MET A 152 10.49 5.51 -5.63
C MET A 152 9.71 6.60 -4.92
N THR A 153 9.48 7.71 -5.63
CA THR A 153 8.79 8.85 -5.07
C THR A 153 7.84 9.48 -6.07
N ARG A 154 6.79 10.11 -5.55
CA ARG A 154 5.84 10.86 -6.36
C ARG A 154 5.45 12.14 -5.65
N ARG A 155 5.57 13.25 -6.35
CA ARG A 155 5.03 14.53 -5.90
C ARG A 155 3.55 14.60 -6.23
N LEU A 156 2.72 14.89 -5.21
CA LEU A 156 1.26 14.88 -5.34
C LEU A 156 0.67 16.26 -5.58
N ILE A 157 1.26 17.28 -4.94
CA ILE A 157 0.78 18.64 -5.07
C ILE A 157 1.59 19.32 -6.15
N PRO A 158 0.96 19.76 -7.25
CA PRO A 158 1.70 20.46 -8.29
C PRO A 158 2.24 21.79 -7.75
N PRO A 159 3.36 22.30 -8.30
CA PRO A 159 3.86 23.60 -7.90
C PRO A 159 2.81 24.68 -8.16
N PRO A 160 2.80 25.77 -7.37
CA PRO A 160 1.89 26.89 -7.61
C PRO A 160 2.06 27.45 -9.01
N ALA A 161 0.96 27.81 -9.63
CA ALA A 161 0.97 28.40 -10.96
C ALA A 161 1.65 29.78 -10.95
#